data_c1648ae98c489c5dc3f80437307dc198
#
_entry.id   c1648ae98c489c5dc3f80437307dc198
#
_cell.length_a   1.000
_cell.length_b   1.000
_cell.length_c   1.000
_cell.angle_alpha   90.00
_cell.angle_beta   90.00
_cell.angle_gamma   90.00
#
_symmetry.space_group_name_H-M   'P 1'
#
loop_
_entity.id
_entity.type
_entity.pdbx_description
1 polymer ?
#
loop_
_entity_poly.entity_id
_entity_poly.type
_entity_poly.pdbx_seq_one_letter_code
_entity_poly.pdbx_strand_id
1 'polypeptide(L)'
;MTMFHRICKFTRFGRILSLSLGATLLLSSCSGLKTTPTEMPAGPVSVFTGKPGGIKISNFGSKGTSSSDGLPVNALLWRAALDIASFVPLDDVDTFGGSIVTEWHQPKDTPNQRLKLTMFVIGRELRSDAITVRAYIQNRLGTEWVDAGRDEALGRKLENLVLTRARELRAAVNAETVN
;
A
#
# COMPACT_ATOMS: atom_id res chain seq x y z
N MET A 1 -29.66 -66.74 2.80
CA MET A 1 -29.18 -65.42 2.33
C MET A 1 -28.51 -64.72 3.49
N THR A 2 -27.54 -65.34 4.20
CA THR A 2 -26.92 -64.85 5.44
C THR A 2 -25.47 -65.31 5.62
N MET A 3 -24.75 -65.66 4.52
CA MET A 3 -23.40 -66.22 4.63
C MET A 3 -22.28 -65.38 4.00
N PHE A 4 -22.62 -64.22 3.48
CA PHE A 4 -21.64 -63.34 2.81
C PHE A 4 -21.14 -62.13 3.67
N HIS A 5 -21.68 -61.95 4.87
CA HIS A 5 -21.39 -60.75 5.70
C HIS A 5 -20.28 -60.93 6.74
N ARG A 6 -19.70 -62.13 6.87
CA ARG A 6 -18.67 -62.39 7.91
C ARG A 6 -17.21 -62.34 7.40
N ILE A 7 -16.99 -62.37 6.09
CA ILE A 7 -15.61 -62.42 5.55
C ILE A 7 -14.99 -61.04 5.38
N CYS A 8 -15.81 -59.94 5.32
CA CYS A 8 -15.32 -58.58 5.08
C CYS A 8 -14.78 -57.87 6.33
N LYS A 9 -15.00 -58.40 7.53
CA LYS A 9 -14.51 -57.78 8.77
C LYS A 9 -13.09 -58.19 9.20
N PHE A 10 -12.60 -59.32 8.69
CA PHE A 10 -11.29 -59.85 9.11
C PHE A 10 -10.11 -59.19 8.37
N THR A 11 -10.32 -58.74 7.15
CA THR A 11 -9.27 -58.10 6.34
C THR A 11 -9.00 -56.64 6.71
N ARG A 12 -9.92 -55.97 7.41
CA ARG A 12 -9.72 -54.60 7.85
C ARG A 12 -8.90 -54.45 9.15
N PHE A 13 -8.90 -55.50 9.98
CA PHE A 13 -8.15 -55.46 11.26
C PHE A 13 -6.65 -55.68 11.04
N GLY A 14 -6.26 -56.52 10.08
CA GLY A 14 -4.86 -56.76 9.74
C GLY A 14 -4.15 -55.56 9.07
N ARG A 15 -4.92 -54.71 8.33
CA ARG A 15 -4.36 -53.52 7.67
C ARG A 15 -4.14 -52.35 8.63
N ILE A 16 -4.90 -52.24 9.68
CA ILE A 16 -4.75 -51.17 10.69
C ILE A 16 -3.55 -51.47 11.61
N LEU A 17 -3.29 -52.77 11.90
CA LEU A 17 -2.16 -53.16 12.75
C LEU A 17 -0.81 -53.00 12.03
N SER A 18 -0.75 -53.20 10.71
CA SER A 18 0.47 -53.00 9.92
C SER A 18 0.79 -51.53 9.66
N LEU A 19 -0.24 -50.66 9.61
CA LEU A 19 -0.03 -49.22 9.45
C LEU A 19 0.49 -48.55 10.74
N SER A 20 0.08 -49.03 11.91
CA SER A 20 0.53 -48.49 13.21
C SER A 20 1.99 -48.83 13.53
N LEU A 21 2.48 -49.99 13.06
CA LEU A 21 3.88 -50.39 13.28
C LEU A 21 4.85 -49.65 12.35
N GLY A 22 4.39 -49.24 11.14
CA GLY A 22 5.18 -48.43 10.19
C GLY A 22 5.33 -46.98 10.59
N ALA A 23 4.35 -46.43 11.29
CA ALA A 23 4.36 -45.02 11.70
C ALA A 23 5.29 -44.70 12.89
N THR A 24 5.59 -45.71 13.72
CA THR A 24 6.49 -45.54 14.90
C THR A 24 7.97 -45.57 14.56
N LEU A 25 8.37 -46.06 13.39
CA LEU A 25 9.78 -46.13 12.99
C LEU A 25 10.30 -44.85 12.29
N LEU A 26 9.42 -43.91 11.93
CA LEU A 26 9.81 -42.67 11.22
C LEU A 26 10.05 -41.47 12.16
N LEU A 27 9.86 -41.61 13.47
CA LEU A 27 10.05 -40.50 14.44
C LEU A 27 11.43 -40.48 15.11
N SER A 28 12.35 -41.37 14.79
CA SER A 28 13.66 -41.41 15.45
C SER A 28 14.83 -40.77 14.68
N SER A 29 14.55 -39.98 13.62
CA SER A 29 15.61 -39.38 12.78
C SER A 29 15.76 -37.87 12.92
N CYS A 30 15.42 -37.26 14.06
CA CYS A 30 15.63 -35.83 14.32
C CYS A 30 16.51 -35.60 15.57
N SER A 31 17.70 -36.17 15.62
CA SER A 31 18.71 -35.76 16.60
C SER A 31 20.02 -35.48 15.90
N GLY A 32 20.14 -34.27 15.34
CA GLY A 32 21.38 -33.85 14.66
C GLY A 32 21.40 -32.40 14.22
N LEU A 33 20.44 -31.57 14.66
CA LEU A 33 20.57 -30.12 14.49
C LEU A 33 21.57 -29.58 15.54
N LYS A 34 22.84 -29.48 15.17
CA LYS A 34 23.80 -28.60 15.87
C LYS A 34 23.27 -27.17 15.71
N THR A 35 22.57 -26.69 16.74
CA THR A 35 22.34 -25.27 16.93
C THR A 35 23.68 -24.65 17.27
N THR A 36 24.39 -24.14 16.29
CA THR A 36 25.39 -23.13 16.50
C THR A 36 24.68 -21.92 17.10
N PRO A 37 25.06 -21.38 18.25
CA PRO A 37 24.53 -20.13 18.75
C PRO A 37 24.91 -19.05 17.72
N THR A 38 23.99 -18.65 16.88
CA THR A 38 24.15 -17.44 16.06
C THR A 38 24.13 -16.30 17.06
N GLU A 39 25.28 -15.66 17.29
CA GLU A 39 25.34 -14.39 18.00
C GLU A 39 24.26 -13.49 17.38
N MET A 40 23.27 -13.16 18.18
CA MET A 40 22.23 -12.21 17.76
C MET A 40 22.91 -10.87 17.52
N PRO A 41 22.86 -10.31 16.32
CA PRO A 41 23.41 -8.99 16.09
C PRO A 41 22.69 -8.02 17.03
N ALA A 42 23.51 -7.23 17.77
CA ALA A 42 23.05 -6.26 18.76
C ALA A 42 22.33 -5.09 18.06
N GLY A 43 21.12 -5.32 17.57
CA GLY A 43 20.28 -4.33 16.92
C GLY A 43 18.81 -4.78 16.86
N PRO A 44 17.86 -3.86 16.79
CA PRO A 44 16.46 -4.21 16.71
C PRO A 44 16.20 -5.02 15.42
N VAL A 45 15.71 -6.24 15.59
CA VAL A 45 15.34 -7.14 14.51
C VAL A 45 13.88 -6.92 14.12
N SER A 46 13.57 -7.00 12.84
CA SER A 46 12.21 -6.95 12.35
C SER A 46 11.41 -8.15 12.85
N VAL A 47 10.28 -7.92 13.51
CA VAL A 47 9.37 -8.97 13.98
C VAL A 47 8.71 -9.76 12.83
N PHE A 48 8.76 -9.24 11.60
CA PHE A 48 8.19 -9.90 10.43
C PHE A 48 9.19 -10.75 9.64
N THR A 49 10.44 -10.32 9.56
CA THR A 49 11.42 -10.98 8.68
C THR A 49 12.58 -11.60 9.46
N GLY A 50 12.70 -11.38 10.77
CA GLY A 50 13.79 -11.88 11.62
C GLY A 50 15.18 -11.35 11.24
N LYS A 51 15.28 -10.41 10.30
CA LYS A 51 16.56 -9.85 9.83
C LYS A 51 16.87 -8.53 10.54
N PRO A 52 18.15 -8.21 10.83
CA PRO A 52 18.54 -6.90 11.32
C PRO A 52 18.29 -5.86 10.22
N GLY A 53 17.66 -4.73 10.58
CA GLY A 53 17.32 -3.66 9.63
C GLY A 53 15.81 -3.44 9.42
N GLY A 54 14.99 -3.76 10.42
CA GLY A 54 13.55 -3.41 10.39
C GLY A 54 13.34 -1.91 10.22
N ILE A 55 12.25 -1.52 9.56
CA ILE A 55 11.86 -0.11 9.34
C ILE A 55 11.74 0.58 10.70
N LYS A 56 12.67 1.46 11.00
CA LYS A 56 12.58 2.32 12.19
C LYS A 56 11.60 3.44 11.88
N ILE A 57 10.46 3.45 12.56
CA ILE A 57 9.48 4.55 12.49
C ILE A 57 10.12 5.89 12.87
N SER A 58 11.18 5.88 13.69
CA SER A 58 11.97 7.06 14.02
C SER A 58 12.67 7.73 12.82
N ASN A 59 12.86 7.01 11.70
CA ASN A 59 13.46 7.56 10.49
C ASN A 59 12.44 8.27 9.57
N PHE A 60 11.17 8.26 9.92
CA PHE A 60 10.12 8.95 9.15
C PHE A 60 10.22 10.48 9.25
N GLY A 61 11.01 11.01 10.18
CA GLY A 61 11.22 12.44 10.41
C GLY A 61 12.68 12.89 10.43
N SER A 62 13.67 12.02 10.33
CA SER A 62 15.07 12.43 10.48
C SER A 62 15.77 12.67 9.14
N LYS A 63 16.37 13.79 9.10
CA LYS A 63 17.26 14.43 8.15
C LYS A 63 18.22 13.45 7.46
N GLY A 64 18.08 13.29 6.14
CA GLY A 64 19.19 13.11 5.24
C GLY A 64 19.90 11.77 5.26
N THR A 65 19.17 10.70 5.02
CA THR A 65 19.66 9.58 4.23
C THR A 65 18.41 8.94 3.61
N SER A 66 18.38 8.91 2.32
CA SER A 66 17.31 8.40 1.46
C SER A 66 17.13 6.89 1.62
N SER A 67 16.70 6.45 2.79
CA SER A 67 16.09 5.13 2.97
C SER A 67 14.58 5.26 2.82
N SER A 68 14.17 5.67 1.63
CA SER A 68 12.79 5.59 1.14
C SER A 68 12.45 4.15 0.77
N ASP A 69 12.80 3.19 1.63
CA ASP A 69 12.47 1.79 1.41
C ASP A 69 10.97 1.47 1.62
N GLY A 70 10.15 2.49 1.90
CA GLY A 70 8.71 2.34 2.12
C GLY A 70 7.82 2.84 1.00
N LEU A 71 8.04 4.05 0.48
CA LEU A 71 7.16 4.66 -0.51
C LEU A 71 7.90 4.94 -1.82
N PRO A 72 7.36 4.54 -2.98
CA PRO A 72 7.95 4.84 -4.29
C PRO A 72 7.80 6.32 -4.67
N VAL A 73 7.03 7.10 -3.91
CA VAL A 73 6.70 8.50 -4.15
C VAL A 73 7.24 9.42 -3.05
N ASN A 74 7.40 10.70 -3.35
CA ASN A 74 7.80 11.71 -2.36
C ASN A 74 6.70 11.89 -1.31
N ALA A 75 7.01 11.65 -0.03
CA ALA A 75 6.04 11.70 1.07
C ALA A 75 5.39 13.08 1.28
N LEU A 76 6.14 14.18 1.05
CA LEU A 76 5.61 15.54 1.19
C LEU A 76 4.68 15.90 0.04
N LEU A 77 5.03 15.52 -1.20
CA LEU A 77 4.14 15.68 -2.36
C LEU A 77 2.89 14.84 -2.21
N TRP A 78 3.03 13.60 -1.76
CA TRP A 78 1.91 12.71 -1.53
C TRP A 78 0.94 13.27 -0.50
N ARG A 79 1.44 13.71 0.65
CA ARG A 79 0.63 14.35 1.68
C ARG A 79 -0.04 15.63 1.17
N ALA A 80 0.70 16.49 0.47
CA ALA A 80 0.15 17.71 -0.10
C ALA A 80 -0.93 17.43 -1.14
N ALA A 81 -0.75 16.41 -1.98
CA ALA A 81 -1.75 15.99 -2.96
C ALA A 81 -3.03 15.49 -2.29
N LEU A 82 -2.91 14.68 -1.22
CA LEU A 82 -4.06 14.25 -0.41
C LEU A 82 -4.76 15.43 0.27
N ASP A 83 -4.01 16.36 0.88
CA ASP A 83 -4.57 17.56 1.51
C ASP A 83 -5.41 18.36 0.49
N ILE A 84 -4.92 18.54 -0.73
CA ILE A 84 -5.62 19.28 -1.80
C ILE A 84 -6.77 18.47 -2.40
N ALA A 85 -6.63 17.16 -2.57
CA ALA A 85 -7.70 16.32 -3.11
C ALA A 85 -8.88 16.14 -2.14
N SER A 86 -8.64 16.26 -0.84
CA SER A 86 -9.62 15.96 0.22
C SER A 86 -10.84 16.88 0.29
N PHE A 87 -10.87 17.98 -0.48
CA PHE A 87 -12.07 18.81 -0.62
C PHE A 87 -13.17 18.12 -1.47
N VAL A 88 -12.80 17.06 -2.20
CA VAL A 88 -13.70 16.22 -2.98
C VAL A 88 -13.63 14.79 -2.44
N PRO A 89 -14.73 14.02 -2.41
CA PRO A 89 -14.68 12.60 -2.04
C PRO A 89 -13.69 11.86 -2.93
N LEU A 90 -12.87 11.00 -2.30
CA LEU A 90 -11.88 10.19 -3.00
C LEU A 90 -12.52 8.87 -3.45
N ASP A 91 -12.27 8.47 -4.68
CA ASP A 91 -12.73 7.23 -5.31
C ASP A 91 -11.67 6.12 -5.14
N ASP A 92 -10.42 6.42 -5.54
CA ASP A 92 -9.30 5.48 -5.45
C ASP A 92 -8.00 6.17 -5.03
N VAL A 93 -7.22 5.49 -4.21
CA VAL A 93 -5.93 5.99 -3.70
C VAL A 93 -4.92 4.86 -3.71
N ASP A 94 -4.01 4.90 -4.68
CA ASP A 94 -2.90 3.95 -4.79
C ASP A 94 -1.57 4.62 -4.43
N THR A 95 -1.10 4.34 -3.22
CA THR A 95 0.17 4.88 -2.71
C THR A 95 1.40 4.31 -3.44
N PHE A 96 1.33 3.08 -3.94
CA PHE A 96 2.43 2.45 -4.66
C PHE A 96 2.54 2.93 -6.11
N GLY A 97 1.40 3.05 -6.79
CA GLY A 97 1.33 3.65 -8.13
C GLY A 97 1.42 5.17 -8.11
N GLY A 98 1.28 5.80 -6.93
CA GLY A 98 1.32 7.24 -6.78
C GLY A 98 0.11 7.95 -7.36
N SER A 99 -1.06 7.31 -7.42
CA SER A 99 -2.27 7.87 -7.99
C SER A 99 -3.36 8.16 -6.96
N ILE A 100 -4.04 9.28 -7.14
CA ILE A 100 -5.21 9.70 -6.37
C ILE A 100 -6.30 10.06 -7.37
N VAL A 101 -7.46 9.41 -7.26
CA VAL A 101 -8.62 9.62 -8.11
C VAL A 101 -9.79 10.06 -7.22
N THR A 102 -10.47 11.15 -7.61
CA THR A 102 -11.67 11.61 -6.89
C THR A 102 -12.93 11.08 -7.55
N GLU A 103 -14.02 11.10 -6.81
CA GLU A 103 -15.35 10.96 -7.41
C GLU A 103 -15.69 12.18 -8.29
N TRP A 104 -16.79 12.07 -9.05
CA TRP A 104 -17.37 13.21 -9.74
C TRP A 104 -17.96 14.18 -8.73
N HIS A 105 -17.41 15.38 -8.67
CA HIS A 105 -17.87 16.44 -7.80
C HIS A 105 -18.58 17.53 -8.60
N GLN A 106 -19.74 17.94 -8.10
CA GLN A 106 -20.53 19.04 -8.67
C GLN A 106 -20.39 20.27 -7.77
N PRO A 107 -19.64 21.30 -8.20
CA PRO A 107 -19.52 22.54 -7.44
C PRO A 107 -20.87 23.26 -7.33
N LYS A 108 -21.13 23.86 -6.17
CA LYS A 108 -22.39 24.60 -5.95
C LYS A 108 -22.56 25.79 -6.90
N ASP A 109 -21.45 26.41 -7.29
CA ASP A 109 -21.43 27.59 -8.15
C ASP A 109 -21.68 27.24 -9.63
N THR A 110 -21.50 25.98 -10.02
CA THR A 110 -21.68 25.49 -11.38
C THR A 110 -22.53 24.21 -11.40
N PRO A 111 -23.86 24.32 -11.15
CA PRO A 111 -24.74 23.15 -10.98
C PRO A 111 -24.93 22.31 -12.26
N ASN A 112 -24.59 22.85 -13.43
CA ASN A 112 -24.65 22.15 -14.70
C ASN A 112 -23.27 21.57 -15.12
N GLN A 113 -22.29 21.57 -14.24
CA GLN A 113 -20.97 21.06 -14.49
C GLN A 113 -20.51 20.18 -13.34
N ARG A 114 -19.79 19.10 -13.65
CA ARG A 114 -19.09 18.30 -12.64
C ARG A 114 -17.66 18.04 -13.07
N LEU A 115 -16.80 17.90 -12.08
CA LEU A 115 -15.38 17.66 -12.28
C LEU A 115 -14.93 16.36 -11.58
N LYS A 116 -13.95 15.69 -12.15
CA LYS A 116 -13.23 14.57 -11.59
C LYS A 116 -11.72 14.86 -11.69
N LEU A 117 -10.99 14.68 -10.60
CA LEU A 117 -9.56 14.89 -10.58
C LEU A 117 -8.83 13.54 -10.58
N THR A 118 -7.73 13.47 -11.33
CA THR A 118 -6.76 12.41 -11.23
C THR A 118 -5.39 13.04 -11.04
N MET A 119 -4.75 12.72 -9.91
CA MET A 119 -3.43 13.23 -9.55
C MET A 119 -2.43 12.10 -9.59
N PHE A 120 -1.24 12.36 -10.13
CA PHE A 120 -0.13 11.42 -10.16
C PHE A 120 1.09 12.04 -9.50
N VAL A 121 1.59 11.41 -8.45
CA VAL A 121 2.86 11.76 -7.80
C VAL A 121 3.93 10.81 -8.31
N ILE A 122 4.96 11.33 -8.98
CA ILE A 122 5.97 10.55 -9.68
C ILE A 122 7.35 10.79 -9.06
N GLY A 123 8.00 9.72 -8.65
CA GLY A 123 9.36 9.80 -8.12
C GLY A 123 9.44 10.29 -6.68
N ARG A 124 10.67 10.35 -6.19
CA ARG A 124 10.99 10.56 -4.76
C ARG A 124 11.46 11.97 -4.42
N GLU A 125 11.70 12.79 -5.44
CA GLU A 125 12.21 14.15 -5.26
C GLU A 125 11.08 15.17 -5.29
N LEU A 126 11.22 16.24 -4.50
CA LEU A 126 10.31 17.37 -4.54
C LEU A 126 10.68 18.29 -5.72
N ARG A 127 10.15 17.95 -6.89
CA ARG A 127 10.36 18.68 -8.16
C ARG A 127 9.02 19.09 -8.76
N SER A 128 9.06 20.10 -9.63
CA SER A 128 7.83 20.62 -10.27
C SER A 128 7.20 19.64 -11.26
N ASP A 129 8.00 18.75 -11.83
CA ASP A 129 7.57 17.69 -12.75
C ASP A 129 7.18 16.37 -12.05
N ALA A 130 7.29 16.34 -10.71
CA ALA A 130 6.95 15.17 -9.90
C ALA A 130 5.46 15.07 -9.55
N ILE A 131 4.64 16.01 -9.99
CA ILE A 131 3.18 16.01 -9.82
C ILE A 131 2.51 16.30 -11.16
N THR A 132 1.49 15.54 -11.50
CA THR A 132 0.63 15.80 -12.66
C THR A 132 -0.82 15.71 -12.21
N VAL A 133 -1.61 16.73 -12.55
CA VAL A 133 -3.04 16.79 -12.23
C VAL A 133 -3.86 16.88 -13.51
N ARG A 134 -4.83 15.99 -13.66
CA ARG A 134 -5.80 16.00 -14.76
C ARG A 134 -7.19 16.29 -14.21
N ALA A 135 -7.79 17.38 -14.66
CA ALA A 135 -9.16 17.75 -14.32
C ALA A 135 -10.10 17.42 -15.49
N TYR A 136 -10.96 16.44 -15.30
CA TYR A 136 -11.98 16.04 -16.29
C TYR A 136 -13.27 16.79 -15.99
N ILE A 137 -13.91 17.29 -17.04
CA ILE A 137 -15.14 18.08 -16.95
C ILE A 137 -16.25 17.37 -17.69
N GLN A 138 -17.42 17.37 -17.09
CA GLN A 138 -18.67 16.99 -17.77
C GLN A 138 -19.71 18.08 -17.60
N ASN A 139 -20.45 18.35 -18.66
CA ASN A 139 -21.55 19.29 -18.67
C ASN A 139 -22.90 18.55 -18.70
N ARG A 140 -23.90 19.11 -18.05
CA ARG A 140 -25.24 18.56 -18.01
C ARG A 140 -26.02 19.04 -19.20
N LEU A 141 -26.51 18.08 -20.00
CA LEU A 141 -27.42 18.31 -21.13
C LEU A 141 -28.75 17.62 -20.82
N GLY A 142 -29.75 18.40 -20.35
CA GLY A 142 -31.00 17.84 -19.86
C GLY A 142 -30.80 16.94 -18.63
N THR A 143 -31.01 15.64 -18.80
CA THR A 143 -30.84 14.63 -17.73
C THR A 143 -29.50 13.90 -17.80
N GLU A 144 -28.73 14.08 -18.87
CA GLU A 144 -27.48 13.34 -19.11
C GLU A 144 -26.26 14.19 -18.87
N TRP A 145 -25.15 13.51 -18.47
CA TRP A 145 -23.81 14.11 -18.33
C TRP A 145 -22.99 13.78 -19.58
N VAL A 146 -22.51 14.82 -20.25
CA VAL A 146 -21.74 14.71 -21.49
C VAL A 146 -20.32 15.16 -21.21
N ASP A 147 -19.34 14.41 -21.71
CA ASP A 147 -17.92 14.74 -21.56
C ASP A 147 -17.60 16.06 -22.29
N ALA A 148 -16.97 16.97 -21.56
CA ALA A 148 -16.50 18.27 -22.07
C ALA A 148 -14.97 18.32 -22.18
N GLY A 149 -14.29 17.19 -21.98
CA GLY A 149 -12.86 17.07 -22.07
C GLY A 149 -12.12 17.41 -20.77
N ARG A 150 -10.91 17.94 -20.90
CA ARG A 150 -10.05 18.26 -19.75
C ARG A 150 -9.84 19.76 -19.63
N ASP A 151 -9.84 20.26 -18.39
CA ASP A 151 -9.42 21.61 -18.07
C ASP A 151 -7.94 21.63 -17.68
N GLU A 152 -7.09 21.91 -18.68
CA GLU A 152 -5.63 21.97 -18.49
C GLU A 152 -5.20 23.18 -17.62
N ALA A 153 -5.98 24.24 -17.60
CA ALA A 153 -5.69 25.41 -16.78
C ALA A 153 -5.90 25.13 -15.29
N LEU A 154 -7.03 24.47 -14.98
CA LEU A 154 -7.31 24.00 -13.62
C LEU A 154 -6.28 22.96 -13.18
N GLY A 155 -5.91 22.01 -14.05
CA GLY A 155 -4.87 21.03 -13.78
C GLY A 155 -3.56 21.69 -13.32
N ARG A 156 -3.01 22.60 -14.12
CA ARG A 156 -1.78 23.35 -13.78
C ARG A 156 -1.92 24.19 -12.50
N LYS A 157 -3.09 24.78 -12.25
CA LYS A 157 -3.35 25.54 -11.03
C LYS A 157 -3.28 24.65 -9.79
N LEU A 158 -3.84 23.44 -9.87
CA LEU A 158 -3.79 22.45 -8.79
C LEU A 158 -2.39 21.89 -8.59
N GLU A 159 -1.62 21.63 -9.66
CA GLU A 159 -0.21 21.24 -9.57
C GLU A 159 0.62 22.26 -8.78
N ASN A 160 0.48 23.55 -9.11
CA ASN A 160 1.16 24.61 -8.40
C ASN A 160 0.74 24.72 -6.93
N LEU A 161 -0.54 24.48 -6.63
CA LEU A 161 -1.05 24.50 -5.26
C LEU A 161 -0.46 23.34 -4.44
N VAL A 162 -0.41 22.13 -5.01
CA VAL A 162 0.22 20.95 -4.38
C VAL A 162 1.71 21.21 -4.11
N LEU A 163 2.42 21.75 -5.08
CA LEU A 163 3.85 22.08 -4.92
C LEU A 163 4.09 23.13 -3.84
N THR A 164 3.24 24.14 -3.76
CA THR A 164 3.31 25.14 -2.69
C THR A 164 3.08 24.52 -1.34
N ARG A 165 2.04 23.70 -1.21
CA ARG A 165 1.73 22.99 0.03
C ARG A 165 2.85 22.04 0.45
N ALA A 166 3.46 21.33 -0.48
CA ALA A 166 4.58 20.43 -0.19
C ALA A 166 5.82 21.19 0.32
N ARG A 167 6.08 22.40 -0.21
CA ARG A 167 7.16 23.26 0.28
C ARG A 167 6.89 23.81 1.69
N GLU A 168 5.65 24.17 1.99
CA GLU A 168 5.23 24.58 3.34
C GLU A 168 5.44 23.43 4.34
N LEU A 169 4.99 22.23 4.01
CA LEU A 169 5.21 21.04 4.84
C LEU A 169 6.70 20.76 5.07
N ARG A 170 7.54 20.93 4.05
CA ARG A 170 8.99 20.78 4.16
C ARG A 170 9.58 21.84 5.10
N ALA A 171 9.14 23.10 4.99
CA ALA A 171 9.60 24.17 5.87
C ALA A 171 9.22 23.92 7.34
N ALA A 172 8.00 23.44 7.59
CA ALA A 172 7.54 23.07 8.93
C ALA A 172 8.40 21.97 9.54
N VAL A 173 8.67 20.88 8.81
CA VAL A 173 9.53 19.78 9.28
C VAL A 173 10.95 20.27 9.61
N ASN A 174 11.51 21.16 8.78
CA ASN A 174 12.84 21.71 9.03
C ASN A 174 12.87 22.60 10.28
N ALA A 175 11.80 23.35 10.56
CA ALA A 175 11.71 24.20 11.75
C ALA A 175 11.63 23.37 13.05
N GLU A 176 10.92 22.24 13.04
CA GLU A 176 10.83 21.34 14.19
C GLU A 176 12.17 20.64 14.51
N THR A 177 13.02 20.42 13.50
CA THR A 177 14.31 19.73 13.69
C THR A 177 15.43 20.64 14.20
N VAL A 178 15.23 21.97 14.24
CA VAL A 178 16.25 22.97 14.67
C VAL A 178 16.07 23.38 16.13
N ASN A 179 14.92 23.08 16.74
CA ASN A 179 14.64 23.30 18.17
C ASN A 179 14.95 22.05 19.01
#